data_ee9a87aaf81408f3a280eab2adf49d46
#
_entry.id   ee9a87aaf81408f3a280eab2adf49d46
#
_cell.length_a   1.000
_cell.length_b   1.000
_cell.length_c   1.000
_cell.angle_alpha   90.00
_cell.angle_beta   90.00
_cell.angle_gamma   90.00
#
_symmetry.space_group_name_H-M   'P 1'
#
loop_
_entity.id
_entity.type
_entity.pdbx_description
1 polymer ?
#
loop_
_entity_poly.entity_id
_entity_poly.type
_entity_poly.pdbx_seq_one_letter_code
_entity_poly.pdbx_strand_id
1 'polypeptide(L)'
;GGAGPYAFSAENGDLLISSDETGVYNAYRLDTETRQMTALTASADRGVYAESWFPRDDRFIYQQDGNGDELTHVFVMSEAGEITDLTPGEGHKAGFAGWASDGESFYIFSNEREGGAFDMYRYSAADYSRTMLYENSEGLDLGAISDDGRWVVYARNNSNADNDLFLIDVTEETPELVAITPHEGHVE
;
A
#
# COMPACT_ATOMS: atom_id res chain seq x y z
N GLY A 1 1.17 21.00 -10.86
CA GLY A 1 1.55 19.61 -10.85
C GLY A 1 1.97 19.18 -9.46
N GLY A 2 1.34 18.19 -8.88
CA GLY A 2 1.79 17.56 -7.67
C GLY A 2 2.66 16.36 -8.04
N ALA A 3 3.79 16.17 -7.36
CA ALA A 3 4.53 14.93 -7.39
C ALA A 3 4.19 14.15 -6.12
N GLY A 4 3.80 12.91 -6.24
CA GLY A 4 3.44 11.99 -5.15
C GLY A 4 4.54 11.00 -4.83
N PRO A 5 4.31 10.02 -3.94
CA PRO A 5 5.34 9.41 -3.11
C PRO A 5 6.59 8.99 -3.87
N TYR A 6 7.72 9.01 -3.18
CA TYR A 6 9.04 8.85 -3.76
C TYR A 6 9.69 7.61 -3.19
N ALA A 7 10.11 6.69 -4.05
CA ALA A 7 10.91 5.53 -3.68
C ALA A 7 12.19 5.49 -4.49
N PHE A 8 13.33 5.33 -3.82
CA PHE A 8 14.61 5.16 -4.49
C PHE A 8 14.83 3.70 -4.86
N SER A 9 15.33 3.46 -6.08
CA SER A 9 15.83 2.15 -6.47
C SER A 9 17.07 1.80 -5.64
N ALA A 10 17.12 0.58 -5.13
CA ALA A 10 18.28 0.08 -4.39
C ALA A 10 19.48 -0.20 -5.30
N GLU A 11 19.27 -0.41 -6.61
CA GLU A 11 20.29 -0.78 -7.55
C GLU A 11 21.06 0.43 -8.11
N ASN A 12 20.34 1.48 -8.51
CA ASN A 12 20.93 2.60 -9.24
C ASN A 12 20.62 3.98 -8.63
N GLY A 13 19.81 4.02 -7.58
CA GLY A 13 19.43 5.27 -6.91
C GLY A 13 18.41 6.12 -7.69
N ASP A 14 17.83 5.59 -8.77
CA ASP A 14 16.78 6.27 -9.51
C ASP A 14 15.52 6.43 -8.66
N LEU A 15 14.81 7.52 -8.88
CA LEU A 15 13.60 7.81 -8.11
C LEU A 15 12.36 7.39 -8.90
N LEU A 16 11.47 6.64 -8.24
CA LEU A 16 10.13 6.34 -8.72
C LEU A 16 9.19 7.48 -8.30
N ILE A 17 8.53 8.10 -9.26
CA ILE A 17 7.61 9.21 -9.00
C ILE A 17 6.30 9.06 -9.77
N SER A 18 5.26 9.72 -9.27
CA SER A 18 4.03 9.96 -10.03
C SER A 18 3.99 11.40 -10.50
N SER A 19 3.62 11.62 -11.76
CA SER A 19 3.49 12.96 -12.35
C SER A 19 2.27 13.03 -13.26
N ASP A 20 1.61 14.18 -13.27
CA ASP A 20 0.47 14.52 -14.13
C ASP A 20 0.87 15.36 -15.35
N GLU A 21 2.11 15.30 -15.79
CA GLU A 21 2.63 16.06 -16.95
C GLU A 21 1.78 15.87 -18.22
N THR A 22 1.19 14.70 -18.38
CA THR A 22 0.34 14.36 -19.53
C THR A 22 -1.14 14.64 -19.31
N GLY A 23 -1.49 15.25 -18.15
CA GLY A 23 -2.87 15.55 -17.77
C GLY A 23 -3.53 14.45 -16.92
N VAL A 24 -2.89 13.27 -16.81
CA VAL A 24 -3.27 12.14 -15.95
C VAL A 24 -2.02 11.66 -15.25
N TYR A 25 -2.13 11.29 -13.97
CA TYR A 25 -1.01 10.73 -13.24
C TYR A 25 -0.49 9.46 -13.90
N ASN A 26 0.81 9.40 -14.09
CA ASN A 26 1.55 8.24 -14.57
C ASN A 26 2.80 8.04 -13.73
N ALA A 27 3.32 6.80 -13.71
CA ALA A 27 4.58 6.47 -13.05
C ALA A 27 5.77 6.79 -13.97
N TYR A 28 6.82 7.37 -13.39
CA TYR A 28 8.06 7.72 -14.07
C TYR A 28 9.26 7.27 -13.25
N ARG A 29 10.33 6.91 -13.97
CA ARG A 29 11.69 6.82 -13.44
C ARG A 29 12.38 8.17 -13.63
N LEU A 30 12.91 8.74 -12.57
CA LEU A 30 13.77 9.91 -12.61
C LEU A 30 15.21 9.47 -12.32
N ASP A 31 16.07 9.56 -13.33
CA ASP A 31 17.51 9.40 -13.18
C ASP A 31 18.04 10.56 -12.31
N THR A 32 18.59 10.24 -11.15
CA THR A 32 19.03 11.26 -10.18
C THR A 32 20.31 11.98 -10.57
N GLU A 33 21.13 11.40 -11.46
CA GLU A 33 22.36 12.00 -11.97
C GLU A 33 22.08 12.94 -13.15
N THR A 34 21.36 12.45 -14.16
CA THR A 34 21.08 13.21 -15.39
C THR A 34 19.83 14.08 -15.30
N ARG A 35 18.95 13.82 -14.30
CA ARG A 35 17.63 14.44 -14.12
C ARG A 35 16.66 14.18 -15.28
N GLN A 36 16.89 13.13 -16.03
CA GLN A 36 15.97 12.70 -17.09
C GLN A 36 14.82 11.90 -16.50
N MET A 37 13.61 12.21 -16.96
CA MET A 37 12.42 11.44 -16.63
C MET A 37 12.09 10.49 -17.78
N THR A 38 11.80 9.23 -17.43
CA THR A 38 11.35 8.20 -18.37
C THR A 38 9.99 7.69 -17.90
N ALA A 39 8.98 7.75 -18.77
CA ALA A 39 7.66 7.22 -18.45
C ALA A 39 7.72 5.70 -18.35
N LEU A 40 7.18 5.16 -17.26
CA LEU A 40 7.02 3.73 -17.02
C LEU A 40 5.60 3.27 -17.36
N THR A 41 4.60 4.16 -17.26
CA THR A 41 3.22 3.92 -17.65
C THR A 41 2.72 4.99 -18.61
N ALA A 42 1.64 4.71 -19.32
CA ALA A 42 1.05 5.62 -20.30
C ALA A 42 -0.49 5.56 -20.25
N SER A 43 -1.05 5.70 -19.04
CA SER A 43 -2.50 5.80 -18.86
C SER A 43 -3.01 7.14 -19.40
N ALA A 44 -4.17 7.12 -20.08
CA ALA A 44 -4.80 8.28 -20.67
C ALA A 44 -6.05 8.74 -19.91
N ASP A 45 -6.63 7.87 -19.07
CA ASP A 45 -7.93 8.06 -18.44
C ASP A 45 -7.94 7.81 -16.93
N ARG A 46 -7.01 7.00 -16.42
CA ARG A 46 -6.94 6.60 -15.00
C ARG A 46 -5.62 6.96 -14.38
N GLY A 47 -5.63 7.59 -13.22
CA GLY A 47 -4.42 7.93 -12.50
C GLY A 47 -3.64 6.68 -12.07
N VAL A 48 -2.35 6.65 -12.37
CA VAL A 48 -1.38 5.66 -11.89
C VAL A 48 -0.54 6.31 -10.80
N TYR A 49 -0.61 5.77 -9.60
CA TYR A 49 0.09 6.27 -8.42
C TYR A 49 1.19 5.29 -8.03
N ALA A 50 2.43 5.67 -8.32
CA ALA A 50 3.60 4.87 -7.99
C ALA A 50 3.79 4.79 -6.47
N GLU A 51 4.09 3.60 -5.96
CA GLU A 51 4.24 3.34 -4.52
C GLU A 51 5.69 2.99 -4.16
N SER A 52 6.24 1.94 -4.76
CA SER A 52 7.59 1.49 -4.41
C SER A 52 8.25 0.67 -5.52
N TRP A 53 9.57 0.82 -5.67
CA TRP A 53 10.39 -0.20 -6.33
C TRP A 53 10.42 -1.48 -5.51
N PHE A 54 10.62 -2.61 -6.18
CA PHE A 54 11.03 -3.85 -5.51
C PHE A 54 12.46 -3.67 -4.96
N PRO A 55 12.77 -4.20 -3.75
CA PRO A 55 14.09 -4.00 -3.14
C PRO A 55 15.25 -4.66 -3.88
N ARG A 56 14.99 -5.60 -4.79
CA ARG A 56 16.01 -6.45 -5.42
C ARG A 56 15.99 -6.47 -6.94
N ASP A 57 15.07 -5.73 -7.56
CA ASP A 57 14.94 -5.65 -9.02
C ASP A 57 14.15 -4.40 -9.43
N ASP A 58 14.03 -4.16 -10.74
CA ASP A 58 13.39 -2.98 -11.32
C ASP A 58 11.85 -3.14 -11.51
N ARG A 59 11.22 -4.14 -10.89
CA ARG A 59 9.76 -4.15 -10.77
C ARG A 59 9.30 -3.03 -9.85
N PHE A 60 8.09 -2.56 -10.04
CA PHE A 60 7.52 -1.58 -9.11
C PHE A 60 6.04 -1.84 -8.82
N ILE A 61 5.64 -1.42 -7.63
CA ILE A 61 4.24 -1.43 -7.17
C ILE A 61 3.63 -0.06 -7.47
N TYR A 62 2.39 -0.09 -7.94
CA TYR A 62 1.58 1.11 -8.11
C TYR A 62 0.11 0.83 -7.76
N GLN A 63 -0.63 1.90 -7.50
CA GLN A 63 -2.07 1.86 -7.31
C GLN A 63 -2.74 2.54 -8.50
N GLN A 64 -3.93 2.05 -8.86
CA GLN A 64 -4.78 2.62 -9.89
C GLN A 64 -6.24 2.41 -9.52
N ASP A 65 -7.08 3.41 -9.73
CA ASP A 65 -8.52 3.27 -9.55
C ASP A 65 -9.22 2.62 -10.76
N GLY A 66 -10.43 2.08 -10.52
CA GLY A 66 -11.22 1.39 -11.51
C GLY A 66 -12.12 2.32 -12.34
N ASN A 67 -11.65 3.43 -12.93
CA ASN A 67 -12.42 4.43 -13.71
C ASN A 67 -13.01 5.61 -12.91
N GLY A 68 -12.33 6.04 -11.85
CA GLY A 68 -12.79 7.17 -11.05
C GLY A 68 -13.91 6.81 -10.06
N ASP A 69 -14.08 5.52 -9.78
CA ASP A 69 -14.98 4.98 -8.77
C ASP A 69 -14.35 5.00 -7.36
N GLU A 70 -13.11 5.50 -7.25
CA GLU A 70 -12.32 5.51 -6.01
C GLU A 70 -12.02 4.12 -5.43
N LEU A 71 -12.23 3.06 -6.21
CA LEU A 71 -11.90 1.69 -5.86
C LEU A 71 -10.49 1.37 -6.36
N THR A 72 -9.50 1.66 -5.53
CA THR A 72 -8.10 1.45 -5.88
C THR A 72 -7.71 -0.01 -5.77
N HIS A 73 -6.95 -0.49 -6.77
CA HIS A 73 -6.29 -1.79 -6.77
C HIS A 73 -4.77 -1.62 -6.74
N VAL A 74 -4.07 -2.65 -6.32
CA VAL A 74 -2.61 -2.70 -6.27
C VAL A 74 -2.09 -3.56 -7.42
N PHE A 75 -1.16 -2.99 -8.18
CA PHE A 75 -0.56 -3.63 -9.35
C PHE A 75 0.94 -3.72 -9.22
N VAL A 76 1.53 -4.70 -9.88
CA VAL A 76 2.98 -4.76 -10.14
C VAL A 76 3.20 -4.62 -11.64
N MET A 77 4.18 -3.81 -12.02
CA MET A 77 4.74 -3.80 -13.36
C MET A 77 6.13 -4.46 -13.33
N SER A 78 6.33 -5.44 -14.21
CA SER A 78 7.64 -6.05 -14.41
C SER A 78 8.57 -5.16 -15.24
N GLU A 79 9.87 -5.46 -15.26
CA GLU A 79 10.85 -4.79 -16.12
C GLU A 79 10.51 -4.91 -17.62
N ALA A 80 9.83 -6.00 -18.01
CA ALA A 80 9.37 -6.22 -19.38
C ALA A 80 8.08 -5.45 -19.72
N GLY A 81 7.49 -4.73 -18.74
CA GLY A 81 6.24 -3.99 -18.90
C GLY A 81 4.98 -4.87 -18.74
N GLU A 82 5.12 -6.09 -18.21
CA GLU A 82 3.96 -6.93 -17.88
C GLU A 82 3.29 -6.45 -16.60
N ILE A 83 1.98 -6.35 -16.62
CA ILE A 83 1.16 -5.88 -15.49
C ILE A 83 0.49 -7.08 -14.81
N THR A 84 0.61 -7.14 -13.50
CA THR A 84 -0.10 -8.09 -12.64
C THR A 84 -0.99 -7.35 -11.67
N ASP A 85 -2.30 -7.60 -11.69
CA ASP A 85 -3.24 -7.14 -10.66
C ASP A 85 -3.12 -8.07 -9.45
N LEU A 86 -2.68 -7.53 -8.31
CA LEU A 86 -2.51 -8.27 -7.06
C LEU A 86 -3.81 -8.39 -6.26
N THR A 87 -4.77 -7.55 -6.55
CA THR A 87 -6.05 -7.45 -5.82
C THR A 87 -7.23 -7.48 -6.79
N PRO A 88 -7.33 -8.53 -7.64
CA PRO A 88 -8.37 -8.60 -8.65
C PRO A 88 -9.76 -8.76 -8.02
N GLY A 89 -10.78 -8.21 -8.69
CA GLY A 89 -12.18 -8.29 -8.25
C GLY A 89 -12.90 -6.98 -8.50
N GLU A 90 -14.13 -6.88 -8.02
CA GLU A 90 -14.98 -5.70 -8.19
C GLU A 90 -15.52 -5.25 -6.82
N GLY A 91 -15.73 -3.94 -6.66
CA GLY A 91 -16.44 -3.38 -5.51
C GLY A 91 -15.63 -3.32 -4.22
N HIS A 92 -14.29 -3.45 -4.28
CA HIS A 92 -13.42 -3.35 -3.12
C HIS A 92 -12.26 -2.38 -3.37
N LYS A 93 -11.60 -2.00 -2.28
CA LYS A 93 -10.39 -1.19 -2.27
C LYS A 93 -9.23 -1.98 -1.70
N ALA A 94 -8.05 -1.72 -2.24
CA ALA A 94 -6.81 -2.20 -1.68
C ALA A 94 -5.73 -1.12 -1.76
N GLY A 95 -4.71 -1.24 -0.91
CA GLY A 95 -3.58 -0.33 -0.91
C GLY A 95 -2.31 -0.99 -0.40
N PHE A 96 -1.18 -0.49 -0.90
CA PHE A 96 0.15 -0.92 -0.46
C PHE A 96 0.46 -0.33 0.92
N ALA A 97 0.87 -1.18 1.86
CA ALA A 97 1.16 -0.77 3.24
C ALA A 97 2.67 -0.71 3.55
N GLY A 98 3.50 -1.30 2.71
CA GLY A 98 4.96 -1.27 2.89
C GLY A 98 5.62 -2.62 2.69
N TRP A 99 6.96 -2.62 2.77
CA TRP A 99 7.81 -3.81 2.69
C TRP A 99 8.07 -4.39 4.08
N ALA A 100 8.17 -5.71 4.16
CA ALA A 100 8.80 -6.36 5.30
C ALA A 100 10.31 -6.05 5.30
N SER A 101 10.93 -6.06 6.48
CA SER A 101 12.35 -5.72 6.65
C SER A 101 13.32 -6.63 5.89
N ASP A 102 12.89 -7.87 5.55
CA ASP A 102 13.66 -8.81 4.74
C ASP A 102 13.70 -8.45 3.25
N GLY A 103 12.78 -7.58 2.78
CA GLY A 103 12.59 -7.24 1.37
C GLY A 103 12.11 -8.41 0.51
N GLU A 104 11.67 -9.51 1.11
CA GLU A 104 11.18 -10.72 0.42
C GLU A 104 9.65 -10.79 0.43
N SER A 105 9.01 -9.95 1.22
CA SER A 105 7.57 -9.84 1.30
C SER A 105 7.13 -8.40 1.51
N PHE A 106 5.87 -8.14 1.22
CA PHE A 106 5.24 -6.83 1.39
C PHE A 106 3.80 -6.98 1.86
N TYR A 107 3.22 -5.88 2.31
CA TYR A 107 1.91 -5.85 2.91
C TYR A 107 0.93 -5.07 2.05
N ILE A 108 -0.27 -5.63 1.91
CA ILE A 108 -1.43 -5.00 1.27
C ILE A 108 -2.59 -5.07 2.25
N PHE A 109 -3.31 -3.97 2.39
CA PHE A 109 -4.62 -3.96 3.02
C PHE A 109 -5.72 -4.00 1.96
N SER A 110 -6.80 -4.73 2.23
CA SER A 110 -7.93 -4.86 1.30
C SER A 110 -9.24 -5.07 2.06
N ASN A 111 -10.33 -4.47 1.58
CA ASN A 111 -11.67 -4.71 2.08
C ASN A 111 -12.47 -5.68 1.19
N GLU A 112 -11.78 -6.56 0.47
CA GLU A 112 -12.39 -7.52 -0.47
C GLU A 112 -13.36 -8.50 0.19
N ARG A 113 -13.14 -8.84 1.47
CA ARG A 113 -13.98 -9.74 2.24
C ARG A 113 -15.26 -9.05 2.71
N GLU A 114 -15.13 -7.82 3.18
CA GLU A 114 -16.22 -7.04 3.73
C GLU A 114 -15.97 -5.55 3.51
N GLY A 115 -16.83 -4.88 2.75
CA GLY A 115 -16.59 -3.53 2.23
C GLY A 115 -16.32 -2.43 3.24
N GLY A 116 -16.59 -2.65 4.54
CA GLY A 116 -16.31 -1.71 5.63
C GLY A 116 -15.05 -2.00 6.42
N ALA A 117 -14.36 -3.12 6.17
CA ALA A 117 -13.24 -3.58 6.99
C ALA A 117 -12.02 -3.92 6.12
N PHE A 118 -10.90 -3.28 6.40
CA PHE A 118 -9.64 -3.55 5.71
C PHE A 118 -8.84 -4.62 6.45
N ASP A 119 -8.79 -5.82 5.86
CA ASP A 119 -7.93 -6.92 6.30
C ASP A 119 -6.48 -6.67 5.86
N MET A 120 -5.52 -7.28 6.56
CA MET A 120 -4.10 -7.19 6.22
C MET A 120 -3.61 -8.51 5.62
N TYR A 121 -2.92 -8.40 4.50
CA TYR A 121 -2.33 -9.52 3.78
C TYR A 121 -0.83 -9.33 3.62
N ARG A 122 -0.08 -10.44 3.74
CA ARG A 122 1.33 -10.53 3.37
C ARG A 122 1.46 -11.21 2.03
N TYR A 123 2.20 -10.58 1.13
CA TYR A 123 2.50 -11.09 -0.21
C TYR A 123 3.97 -11.46 -0.32
N SER A 124 4.28 -12.57 -0.98
CA SER A 124 5.63 -12.94 -1.39
C SER A 124 6.08 -12.10 -2.57
N ALA A 125 7.28 -11.51 -2.51
CA ALA A 125 7.87 -10.77 -3.63
C ALA A 125 8.25 -11.69 -4.82
N ALA A 126 8.41 -13.01 -4.58
CA ALA A 126 8.87 -13.96 -5.59
C ALA A 126 7.75 -14.38 -6.55
N ASP A 127 6.55 -14.64 -6.04
CA ASP A 127 5.46 -15.27 -6.80
C ASP A 127 4.08 -14.65 -6.54
N TYR A 128 4.02 -13.61 -5.71
CA TYR A 128 2.79 -12.90 -5.29
C TYR A 128 1.77 -13.78 -4.56
N SER A 129 2.19 -14.96 -4.09
CA SER A 129 1.36 -15.74 -3.16
C SER A 129 1.09 -14.92 -1.90
N ARG A 130 -0.13 -15.02 -1.36
CA ARG A 130 -0.55 -14.22 -0.22
C ARG A 130 -1.08 -15.05 0.93
N THR A 131 -0.92 -14.50 2.12
CA THR A 131 -1.49 -15.02 3.38
C THR A 131 -2.17 -13.88 4.10
N MET A 132 -3.39 -14.11 4.59
CA MET A 132 -4.06 -13.16 5.49
C MET A 132 -3.32 -13.18 6.83
N LEU A 133 -2.87 -12.00 7.29
CA LEU A 133 -2.22 -11.82 8.58
C LEU A 133 -3.22 -11.47 9.67
N TYR A 134 -4.19 -10.65 9.32
CA TYR A 134 -5.19 -10.18 10.25
C TYR A 134 -6.54 -9.98 9.56
N GLU A 135 -7.57 -10.60 10.12
CA GLU A 135 -8.96 -10.38 9.75
C GLU A 135 -9.54 -9.26 10.62
N ASN A 136 -9.85 -8.13 10.00
CA ASN A 136 -10.41 -6.98 10.70
C ASN A 136 -11.93 -7.15 10.88
N SER A 137 -12.33 -8.01 11.80
CA SER A 137 -13.76 -8.28 12.08
C SER A 137 -14.43 -7.18 12.91
N GLU A 138 -13.65 -6.25 13.48
CA GLU A 138 -14.17 -5.14 14.28
C GLU A 138 -14.38 -3.86 13.47
N GLY A 139 -14.01 -3.83 12.19
CA GLY A 139 -14.17 -2.66 11.32
C GLY A 139 -13.32 -1.47 11.75
N LEU A 140 -12.10 -1.73 12.24
CA LEU A 140 -11.16 -0.70 12.65
C LEU A 140 -10.52 -0.03 11.42
N ASP A 141 -10.16 1.23 11.55
CA ASP A 141 -9.39 1.93 10.54
C ASP A 141 -7.90 1.56 10.63
N LEU A 142 -7.27 1.29 9.49
CA LEU A 142 -5.82 1.08 9.44
C LEU A 142 -5.09 2.40 9.70
N GLY A 143 -4.22 2.42 10.72
CA GLY A 143 -3.42 3.59 11.08
C GLY A 143 -2.04 3.57 10.45
N ALA A 144 -1.18 2.64 10.87
CA ALA A 144 0.21 2.58 10.44
C ALA A 144 0.76 1.15 10.52
N ILE A 145 1.84 0.91 9.77
CA ILE A 145 2.67 -0.28 9.92
C ILE A 145 4.10 0.17 10.30
N SER A 146 4.78 -0.59 11.17
CA SER A 146 6.16 -0.30 11.54
C SER A 146 7.13 -0.60 10.39
N ASP A 147 8.29 0.08 10.36
CA ASP A 147 9.31 -0.07 9.31
C ASP A 147 9.83 -1.52 9.18
N ASP A 148 9.83 -2.28 10.28
CA ASP A 148 10.20 -3.70 10.27
C ASP A 148 9.05 -4.62 9.85
N GLY A 149 7.86 -4.04 9.59
CA GLY A 149 6.67 -4.77 9.17
C GLY A 149 6.07 -5.67 10.25
N ARG A 150 6.54 -5.55 11.51
CA ARG A 150 6.08 -6.40 12.61
C ARG A 150 4.79 -5.90 13.25
N TRP A 151 4.71 -4.59 13.46
CA TRP A 151 3.63 -3.96 14.20
C TRP A 151 2.66 -3.24 13.27
N VAL A 152 1.37 -3.48 13.48
CA VAL A 152 0.30 -2.74 12.80
C VAL A 152 -0.56 -2.03 13.83
N VAL A 153 -0.84 -0.76 13.58
CA VAL A 153 -1.75 0.05 14.40
C VAL A 153 -3.09 0.14 13.70
N TYR A 154 -4.14 -0.18 14.41
CA TYR A 154 -5.52 0.09 14.04
C TYR A 154 -6.12 1.13 14.96
N ALA A 155 -7.10 1.87 14.45
CA ALA A 155 -7.82 2.89 15.21
C ALA A 155 -9.34 2.61 15.20
N ARG A 156 -9.98 2.85 16.33
CA ARG A 156 -11.44 2.98 16.42
C ARG A 156 -11.77 4.44 16.64
N ASN A 157 -12.44 5.04 15.69
CA ASN A 157 -12.90 6.42 15.79
C ASN A 157 -14.28 6.46 16.47
N ASN A 158 -14.30 6.74 17.76
CA ASN A 158 -15.55 6.86 18.53
C ASN A 158 -16.21 8.22 18.31
N SER A 159 -15.38 9.29 18.20
CA SER A 159 -15.79 10.66 17.86
C SER A 159 -14.59 11.47 17.35
N ASN A 160 -14.81 12.72 16.96
CA ASN A 160 -13.71 13.61 16.50
C ASN A 160 -12.61 13.87 17.53
N ALA A 161 -12.86 13.59 18.80
CA ALA A 161 -11.91 13.80 19.91
C ALA A 161 -11.60 12.52 20.70
N ASP A 162 -12.17 11.38 20.31
CA ASP A 162 -12.11 10.13 21.06
C ASP A 162 -11.76 8.97 20.11
N ASN A 163 -10.50 8.55 20.16
CA ASN A 163 -9.96 7.47 19.35
C ASN A 163 -9.26 6.44 20.21
N ASP A 164 -9.65 5.19 20.06
CA ASP A 164 -8.91 4.06 20.63
C ASP A 164 -7.90 3.54 19.63
N LEU A 165 -6.66 3.34 20.07
CA LEU A 165 -5.62 2.72 19.26
C LEU A 165 -5.35 1.30 19.74
N PHE A 166 -5.16 0.44 18.77
CA PHE A 166 -4.85 -0.98 18.96
C PHE A 166 -3.58 -1.34 18.22
N LEU A 167 -2.76 -2.17 18.84
CA LEU A 167 -1.53 -2.68 18.29
C LEU A 167 -1.66 -4.18 18.03
N ILE A 168 -1.14 -4.62 16.89
CA ILE A 168 -1.05 -6.05 16.53
C ILE A 168 0.39 -6.39 16.19
N ASP A 169 0.88 -7.52 16.69
CA ASP A 169 2.10 -8.18 16.23
C ASP A 169 1.73 -9.18 15.12
N VAL A 170 1.96 -8.81 13.85
CA VAL A 170 1.62 -9.66 12.70
C VAL A 170 2.61 -10.82 12.49
N THR A 171 3.64 -10.93 13.32
CA THR A 171 4.58 -12.07 13.31
C THR A 171 4.13 -13.22 14.19
N GLU A 172 3.16 -12.98 15.07
CA GLU A 172 2.56 -14.02 15.91
C GLU A 172 1.73 -15.00 15.08
N GLU A 173 1.68 -16.25 15.49
CA GLU A 173 0.91 -17.30 14.82
C GLU A 173 -0.61 -17.03 14.89
N THR A 174 -1.04 -16.37 15.96
CA THR A 174 -2.42 -15.89 16.19
C THR A 174 -2.35 -14.43 16.67
N PRO A 175 -2.31 -13.45 15.74
CA PRO A 175 -2.21 -12.05 16.12
C PRO A 175 -3.43 -11.58 16.95
N GLU A 176 -3.17 -10.94 18.07
CA GLU A 176 -4.21 -10.38 18.95
C GLU A 176 -4.15 -8.85 18.97
N LEU A 177 -5.33 -8.20 19.00
CA LEU A 177 -5.45 -6.76 19.19
C LEU A 177 -5.16 -6.40 20.65
N VAL A 178 -4.16 -5.54 20.87
CA VAL A 178 -3.83 -5.00 22.18
C VAL A 178 -4.19 -3.51 22.22
N ALA A 179 -5.15 -3.14 23.06
CA ALA A 179 -5.50 -1.74 23.28
C ALA A 179 -4.32 -1.00 23.93
N ILE A 180 -3.83 0.08 23.27
CA ILE A 180 -2.68 0.87 23.74
C ILE A 180 -3.09 2.25 24.30
N THR A 181 -4.33 2.68 24.07
CA THR A 181 -4.89 3.91 24.63
C THR A 181 -6.19 3.63 25.42
N PRO A 182 -6.15 2.70 26.41
CA PRO A 182 -7.35 2.46 27.20
C PRO A 182 -7.69 3.72 28.03
N HIS A 183 -8.91 4.20 27.92
CA HIS A 183 -9.42 5.26 28.79
C HIS A 183 -10.81 4.88 29.31
N GLU A 184 -11.14 5.37 30.53
CA GLU A 184 -12.47 5.22 31.10
C GLU A 184 -13.28 6.51 30.84
N GLY A 185 -14.40 6.37 30.13
CA GLY A 185 -15.34 7.46 29.85
C GLY A 185 -15.15 8.15 28.50
N HIS A 186 -16.15 8.92 28.09
CA HIS A 186 -16.07 9.74 26.89
C HIS A 186 -15.22 10.98 27.16
N VAL A 187 -14.28 11.27 26.25
CA VAL A 187 -13.59 12.57 26.23
C VAL A 187 -14.53 13.56 25.53
N GLU A 188 -14.99 14.59 26.24
CA GLU A 188 -15.81 15.69 25.70
C GLU A 188 -14.96 16.72 24.94
#